data_62dc857bbbd417e63a14f63743dca00a
#
_entry.id   62dc857bbbd417e63a14f63743dca00a
#
_cell.length_a   1.000
_cell.length_b   1.000
_cell.length_c   1.000
_cell.angle_alpha   90.00
_cell.angle_beta   90.00
_cell.angle_gamma   90.00
#
_symmetry.space_group_name_H-M   'P 1'
#
loop_
_entity.id
_entity.type
_entity.pdbx_description
1 polymer ?
#
loop_
_entity_poly.entity_id
_entity_poly.type
_entity_poly.pdbx_seq_one_letter_code
_entity_poly.pdbx_strand_id
1 'polypeptide(L)'
;SGYGGGHAWNIDGYSGNNLHCNWGWGGSSNGYYNLTSMGGFPDDQAVIIGLLPHMDAPTALFEYGVDDLTVTFMDLSEIINEVELDSWLWDFGDGTSSDSSALIYTYSQGGSYDVSLTVTNIYGMESEPHTEMVQLQSSMQGDINNDSMLNVLDIVIVVNFVLGSDTPDASEFAASDMNGDGILNVLDVVLLTNLILRA
;
A
#
# COMPACT_ATOMS: atom_id res chain seq x y z
N SER A 1 11.02 63.30 -14.04
CA SER A 1 11.82 62.14 -13.63
C SER A 1 11.25 61.62 -12.28
N GLY A 2 10.25 60.77 -12.38
CA GLY A 2 9.73 60.06 -11.24
C GLY A 2 10.61 58.85 -10.99
N TYR A 3 11.21 58.78 -9.85
CA TYR A 3 11.80 57.56 -9.33
C TYR A 3 10.64 56.58 -9.04
N GLY A 4 10.40 55.64 -9.91
CA GLY A 4 9.54 54.52 -9.63
C GLY A 4 10.22 53.63 -8.60
N GLY A 5 9.88 53.80 -7.33
CA GLY A 5 10.30 52.87 -6.29
C GLY A 5 9.68 51.52 -6.58
N GLY A 6 10.49 50.45 -6.61
CA GLY A 6 9.96 49.10 -6.71
C GLY A 6 9.00 48.85 -5.53
N HIS A 7 7.88 48.20 -5.80
CA HIS A 7 6.88 47.88 -4.82
C HIS A 7 6.68 46.35 -4.76
N ALA A 8 6.80 45.78 -3.56
CA ALA A 8 6.53 44.38 -3.32
C ALA A 8 5.09 44.20 -2.82
N TRP A 9 4.40 43.19 -3.32
CA TRP A 9 3.04 42.84 -2.98
C TRP A 9 2.88 41.33 -2.96
N ASN A 10 1.84 40.86 -2.32
CA ASN A 10 1.57 39.42 -2.18
C ASN A 10 0.38 39.04 -3.02
N ILE A 11 0.39 37.81 -3.53
CA ILE A 11 -0.78 37.11 -4.03
C ILE A 11 -1.25 36.19 -2.93
N ASP A 12 -2.47 36.38 -2.46
CA ASP A 12 -3.07 35.62 -1.35
C ASP A 12 -4.37 34.89 -1.72
N GLY A 13 -4.69 34.84 -3.02
CA GLY A 13 -5.85 34.11 -3.53
C GLY A 13 -5.97 34.18 -5.05
N TYR A 14 -6.93 33.42 -5.58
CA TYR A 14 -7.30 33.45 -7.00
C TYR A 14 -8.81 33.24 -7.17
N SER A 15 -9.34 33.69 -8.31
CA SER A 15 -10.71 33.42 -8.74
C SER A 15 -10.73 33.37 -10.26
N GLY A 16 -10.97 32.17 -10.82
CA GLY A 16 -10.81 31.91 -12.24
C GLY A 16 -9.37 32.23 -12.71
N ASN A 17 -9.22 33.09 -13.71
CA ASN A 17 -7.92 33.51 -14.25
C ASN A 17 -7.36 34.80 -13.58
N ASN A 18 -7.97 35.26 -12.50
CA ASN A 18 -7.55 36.47 -11.80
C ASN A 18 -6.88 36.11 -10.47
N LEU A 19 -5.78 36.79 -10.18
CA LEU A 19 -5.05 36.68 -8.92
C LEU A 19 -5.52 37.75 -7.94
N HIS A 20 -5.76 37.38 -6.68
CA HIS A 20 -6.03 38.36 -5.62
C HIS A 20 -4.72 38.93 -5.15
N CYS A 21 -4.56 40.23 -5.34
CA CYS A 21 -3.35 40.96 -4.98
C CYS A 21 -3.57 41.76 -3.69
N ASN A 22 -2.67 41.58 -2.73
CA ASN A 22 -2.57 42.40 -1.54
C ASN A 22 -1.34 43.37 -1.69
N TRP A 23 -1.66 44.62 -1.91
CA TRP A 23 -0.65 45.65 -2.21
C TRP A 23 0.08 46.19 -0.98
N GLY A 24 -0.32 45.76 0.22
CA GLY A 24 0.33 46.23 1.46
C GLY A 24 0.01 47.68 1.87
N TRP A 25 -0.95 48.33 1.19
CA TRP A 25 -1.34 49.72 1.45
C TRP A 25 -2.52 49.84 2.41
N GLY A 26 -2.54 49.03 3.48
CA GLY A 26 -3.65 49.03 4.42
C GLY A 26 -4.98 48.56 3.81
N GLY A 27 -4.90 47.69 2.79
CA GLY A 27 -6.06 47.16 2.04
C GLY A 27 -6.48 48.03 0.86
N SER A 28 -5.85 49.17 0.64
CA SER A 28 -6.16 50.04 -0.51
C SER A 28 -5.72 49.34 -1.81
N SER A 29 -6.61 49.30 -2.77
CA SER A 29 -6.41 48.68 -4.10
C SER A 29 -6.25 47.15 -4.07
N ASN A 30 -6.46 46.48 -2.95
CA ASN A 30 -6.54 45.01 -2.94
C ASN A 30 -7.71 44.54 -3.80
N GLY A 31 -7.53 43.43 -4.53
CA GLY A 31 -8.55 42.92 -5.41
C GLY A 31 -8.07 41.84 -6.37
N TYR A 32 -8.96 41.41 -7.23
CA TYR A 32 -8.68 40.42 -8.24
C TYR A 32 -8.25 41.07 -9.57
N TYR A 33 -7.06 40.75 -10.03
CA TYR A 33 -6.47 41.33 -11.24
C TYR A 33 -6.09 40.25 -12.22
N ASN A 34 -6.23 40.53 -13.51
CA ASN A 34 -5.67 39.71 -14.57
C ASN A 34 -4.14 39.93 -14.66
N LEU A 35 -3.40 38.87 -14.99
CA LEU A 35 -1.95 38.91 -15.16
C LEU A 35 -1.46 39.99 -16.13
N THR A 36 -2.28 40.37 -17.11
CA THR A 36 -1.92 41.34 -18.12
C THR A 36 -2.20 42.81 -17.77
N SER A 37 -2.82 43.08 -16.61
CA SER A 37 -3.25 44.42 -16.20
C SER A 37 -3.18 44.68 -14.70
N MET A 38 -2.20 44.11 -14.01
CA MET A 38 -2.08 44.25 -12.57
C MET A 38 -1.69 45.67 -12.17
N GLY A 39 -2.59 46.34 -11.43
CA GLY A 39 -2.30 47.60 -10.74
C GLY A 39 -1.96 48.77 -11.64
N GLY A 40 -2.20 48.70 -12.93
CA GLY A 40 -1.88 49.79 -13.85
C GLY A 40 -0.40 49.93 -14.22
N PHE A 41 0.40 48.91 -13.94
CA PHE A 41 1.82 48.81 -14.31
C PHE A 41 1.93 47.81 -15.51
N PRO A 42 1.88 48.30 -16.76
CA PRO A 42 1.87 47.41 -17.93
C PRO A 42 3.24 46.86 -18.31
N ASP A 43 4.30 47.48 -17.83
CA ASP A 43 5.67 47.19 -18.24
C ASP A 43 6.52 46.65 -17.06
N ASP A 44 7.44 45.75 -17.35
CA ASP A 44 8.43 45.20 -16.42
C ASP A 44 7.83 44.46 -15.18
N GLN A 45 6.68 43.83 -15.32
CA GLN A 45 6.11 43.02 -14.26
C GLN A 45 6.76 41.64 -14.23
N ALA A 46 7.35 41.27 -13.11
CA ALA A 46 7.79 39.92 -12.84
C ALA A 46 6.88 39.31 -11.76
N VAL A 47 6.18 38.23 -12.11
CA VAL A 47 5.43 37.43 -11.15
C VAL A 47 6.25 36.19 -10.86
N ILE A 48 6.56 35.95 -9.58
CA ILE A 48 7.13 34.67 -9.17
C ILE A 48 5.96 33.68 -9.14
N ILE A 49 5.87 32.83 -10.17
CA ILE A 49 4.90 31.74 -10.24
C ILE A 49 5.58 30.51 -9.67
N GLY A 50 4.90 29.79 -8.79
CA GLY A 50 5.45 28.56 -8.22
C GLY A 50 5.81 28.62 -6.73
N LEU A 51 5.34 29.67 -6.03
CA LEU A 51 5.37 29.69 -4.56
C LEU A 51 4.19 28.89 -3.94
N LEU A 52 3.35 28.29 -4.75
CA LEU A 52 2.42 27.28 -4.25
C LEU A 52 3.22 26.05 -3.87
N PRO A 53 2.93 25.42 -2.73
CA PRO A 53 3.51 24.12 -2.45
C PRO A 53 3.25 23.23 -3.64
N HIS A 54 4.23 22.46 -4.04
CA HIS A 54 4.11 21.50 -5.13
C HIS A 54 2.95 20.58 -4.78
N MET A 55 1.86 20.67 -5.56
CA MET A 55 0.66 19.86 -5.34
C MET A 55 0.72 18.56 -6.15
N ASP A 56 1.92 18.02 -6.34
CA ASP A 56 2.08 16.73 -6.99
C ASP A 56 1.59 15.62 -6.04
N ALA A 57 0.87 14.67 -6.62
CA ALA A 57 0.45 13.49 -5.89
C ALA A 57 1.67 12.61 -5.57
N PRO A 58 1.71 11.96 -4.41
CA PRO A 58 2.73 10.95 -4.10
C PRO A 58 2.59 9.74 -5.04
N THR A 59 3.59 8.88 -5.04
CA THR A 59 3.54 7.60 -5.75
C THR A 59 3.40 6.48 -4.72
N ALA A 60 2.30 5.74 -4.77
CA ALA A 60 2.13 4.57 -3.90
C ALA A 60 3.05 3.44 -4.36
N LEU A 61 3.69 2.80 -3.40
CA LEU A 61 4.52 1.61 -3.59
C LEU A 61 4.59 0.84 -2.29
N PHE A 62 4.61 -0.49 -2.35
CA PHE A 62 4.82 -1.34 -1.19
C PHE A 62 5.56 -2.62 -1.54
N GLU A 63 6.10 -3.26 -0.51
CA GLU A 63 6.58 -4.63 -0.53
C GLU A 63 5.81 -5.45 0.48
N TYR A 64 5.82 -6.77 0.33
CA TYR A 64 5.17 -7.66 1.27
C TYR A 64 5.97 -8.95 1.50
N GLY A 65 5.79 -9.54 2.67
CA GLY A 65 6.28 -10.86 3.03
C GLY A 65 5.13 -11.75 3.46
N VAL A 66 5.10 -13.00 3.00
CA VAL A 66 4.05 -13.97 3.30
C VAL A 66 4.57 -15.01 4.29
N ASP A 67 3.77 -15.28 5.34
CA ASP A 67 3.96 -16.36 6.29
C ASP A 67 2.60 -17.06 6.48
N ASP A 68 2.37 -18.15 5.75
CA ASP A 68 1.09 -18.86 5.63
C ASP A 68 -0.04 -17.91 5.19
N LEU A 69 -1.06 -17.70 6.01
CA LEU A 69 -2.16 -16.76 5.73
C LEU A 69 -1.89 -15.34 6.23
N THR A 70 -0.74 -15.10 6.82
CA THR A 70 -0.36 -13.80 7.38
C THR A 70 0.59 -13.08 6.45
N VAL A 71 0.26 -11.85 6.12
CA VAL A 71 1.07 -10.99 5.25
C VAL A 71 1.53 -9.77 6.03
N THR A 72 2.82 -9.51 5.97
CA THR A 72 3.41 -8.27 6.48
C THR A 72 3.60 -7.32 5.30
N PHE A 73 2.96 -6.17 5.34
CA PHE A 73 3.09 -5.13 4.33
C PHE A 73 4.04 -4.03 4.81
N MET A 74 4.87 -3.55 3.91
CA MET A 74 5.81 -2.45 4.14
C MET A 74 5.56 -1.36 3.10
N ASP A 75 5.17 -0.17 3.56
CA ASP A 75 5.02 1.01 2.71
C ASP A 75 6.39 1.49 2.23
N LEU A 76 6.54 1.65 0.91
CA LEU A 76 7.71 2.19 0.22
C LEU A 76 7.32 3.38 -0.66
N SER A 77 6.17 4.00 -0.40
CA SER A 77 5.65 5.10 -1.20
C SER A 77 6.63 6.26 -1.28
N GLU A 78 6.72 6.85 -2.46
CA GLU A 78 7.62 7.97 -2.72
C GLU A 78 6.91 9.30 -2.55
N ILE A 79 7.53 10.17 -1.75
CA ILE A 79 7.12 11.57 -1.60
C ILE A 79 7.79 12.43 -2.67
N ILE A 80 7.07 13.41 -3.20
CA ILE A 80 7.57 14.35 -4.18
C ILE A 80 7.85 15.69 -3.48
N ASN A 81 9.03 16.27 -3.75
CA ASN A 81 9.44 17.58 -3.21
C ASN A 81 9.37 17.69 -1.67
N GLU A 82 9.70 16.61 -0.97
CA GLU A 82 9.73 16.57 0.52
C GLU A 82 8.34 16.82 1.16
N VAL A 83 7.25 16.60 0.42
CA VAL A 83 5.87 16.70 0.94
C VAL A 83 5.48 15.41 1.64
N GLU A 84 5.28 15.49 2.94
CA GLU A 84 4.97 14.32 3.80
C GLU A 84 3.64 13.66 3.43
N LEU A 85 3.54 12.35 3.67
CA LEU A 85 2.29 11.60 3.60
C LEU A 85 1.46 11.88 4.85
N ASP A 86 0.14 11.92 4.67
CA ASP A 86 -0.85 12.15 5.73
C ASP A 86 -1.67 10.90 6.04
N SER A 87 -2.05 10.14 5.00
CA SER A 87 -2.89 8.96 5.17
C SER A 87 -2.61 7.86 4.16
N TRP A 88 -3.01 6.64 4.53
CA TRP A 88 -2.89 5.40 3.77
C TRP A 88 -4.27 4.77 3.64
N LEU A 89 -4.53 4.13 2.54
CA LEU A 89 -5.70 3.29 2.33
C LEU A 89 -5.27 2.00 1.64
N TRP A 90 -5.35 0.91 2.40
CA TRP A 90 -5.12 -0.44 1.93
C TRP A 90 -6.46 -1.10 1.61
N ASP A 91 -6.57 -1.74 0.46
CA ASP A 91 -7.61 -2.72 0.14
C ASP A 91 -6.94 -4.08 -0.02
N PHE A 92 -7.36 -5.08 0.78
CA PHE A 92 -6.73 -6.40 0.80
C PHE A 92 -7.28 -7.36 -0.26
N GLY A 93 -8.24 -6.93 -1.07
CA GLY A 93 -8.83 -7.75 -2.13
C GLY A 93 -9.81 -8.83 -1.63
N ASP A 94 -10.06 -8.90 -0.32
CA ASP A 94 -11.04 -9.80 0.30
C ASP A 94 -12.31 -9.09 0.80
N GLY A 95 -12.41 -7.79 0.48
CA GLY A 95 -13.50 -6.89 0.89
C GLY A 95 -13.24 -6.17 2.21
N THR A 96 -12.03 -6.30 2.77
CA THR A 96 -11.58 -5.54 3.95
C THR A 96 -10.54 -4.50 3.60
N SER A 97 -10.35 -3.51 4.44
CA SER A 97 -9.42 -2.39 4.24
C SER A 97 -8.79 -1.93 5.55
N SER A 98 -7.69 -1.16 5.47
CA SER A 98 -7.01 -0.54 6.60
C SER A 98 -6.45 0.83 6.23
N ASP A 99 -6.31 1.71 7.25
CA ASP A 99 -5.70 3.04 7.15
C ASP A 99 -4.33 3.14 7.85
N SER A 100 -3.77 2.02 8.27
CA SER A 100 -2.48 1.98 8.97
C SER A 100 -1.29 2.11 8.02
N SER A 101 -0.29 2.91 8.40
CA SER A 101 0.96 3.07 7.63
C SER A 101 1.87 1.83 7.63
N ALA A 102 1.72 0.95 8.62
CA ALA A 102 2.45 -0.32 8.71
C ALA A 102 1.51 -1.36 9.28
N LEU A 103 1.44 -2.52 8.64
CA LEU A 103 0.48 -3.50 9.07
C LEU A 103 0.89 -4.95 8.80
N ILE A 104 0.35 -5.82 9.65
CA ILE A 104 0.32 -7.26 9.46
C ILE A 104 -1.15 -7.63 9.32
N TYR A 105 -1.48 -8.32 8.23
CA TYR A 105 -2.85 -8.74 7.95
C TYR A 105 -2.92 -10.26 7.83
N THR A 106 -3.92 -10.89 8.44
CA THR A 106 -4.14 -12.34 8.36
C THR A 106 -5.43 -12.61 7.60
N TYR A 107 -5.31 -13.26 6.46
CA TYR A 107 -6.43 -13.69 5.64
C TYR A 107 -7.13 -14.90 6.26
N SER A 108 -8.42 -15.05 6.01
CA SER A 108 -9.21 -16.17 6.53
C SER A 108 -9.05 -17.46 5.71
N GLN A 109 -8.54 -17.38 4.49
CA GLN A 109 -8.37 -18.48 3.56
C GLN A 109 -7.19 -18.24 2.63
N GLY A 110 -6.60 -19.31 2.09
CA GLY A 110 -5.67 -19.22 0.97
C GLY A 110 -6.38 -18.77 -0.30
N GLY A 111 -5.62 -18.17 -1.21
CA GLY A 111 -6.15 -17.66 -2.47
C GLY A 111 -5.23 -16.63 -3.11
N SER A 112 -5.69 -16.04 -4.19
CA SER A 112 -5.03 -14.91 -4.85
C SER A 112 -5.84 -13.65 -4.54
N TYR A 113 -5.16 -12.65 -4.01
CA TYR A 113 -5.76 -11.38 -3.62
C TYR A 113 -5.06 -10.23 -4.33
N ASP A 114 -5.82 -9.37 -4.99
CA ASP A 114 -5.32 -8.13 -5.57
C ASP A 114 -5.31 -7.08 -4.46
N VAL A 115 -4.13 -6.86 -3.87
CA VAL A 115 -3.94 -5.89 -2.78
C VAL A 115 -3.55 -4.55 -3.37
N SER A 116 -4.21 -3.48 -2.94
CA SER A 116 -3.89 -2.14 -3.38
C SER A 116 -3.61 -1.18 -2.24
N LEU A 117 -2.69 -0.25 -2.49
CA LEU A 117 -2.36 0.87 -1.63
C LEU A 117 -2.62 2.18 -2.35
N THR A 118 -3.33 3.10 -1.69
CA THR A 118 -3.43 4.51 -2.05
C THR A 118 -2.87 5.34 -0.90
N VAL A 119 -2.05 6.33 -1.19
CA VAL A 119 -1.50 7.26 -0.19
C VAL A 119 -1.89 8.70 -0.51
N THR A 120 -2.10 9.49 0.53
CA THR A 120 -2.48 10.89 0.42
C THR A 120 -1.46 11.76 1.13
N ASN A 121 -1.05 12.86 0.54
CA ASN A 121 -0.14 13.80 1.18
C ASN A 121 -0.88 14.84 2.04
N ILE A 122 -0.12 15.63 2.83
CA ILE A 122 -0.67 16.68 3.73
C ILE A 122 -1.47 17.77 3.02
N TYR A 123 -1.42 17.84 1.69
CA TYR A 123 -2.24 18.76 0.87
C TYR A 123 -3.49 18.10 0.28
N GLY A 124 -3.76 16.84 0.63
CA GLY A 124 -4.92 16.09 0.16
C GLY A 124 -4.80 15.58 -1.28
N MET A 125 -3.57 15.48 -1.82
CA MET A 125 -3.33 14.88 -3.13
C MET A 125 -3.17 13.38 -2.97
N GLU A 126 -4.03 12.62 -3.65
CA GLU A 126 -4.03 11.16 -3.64
C GLU A 126 -3.15 10.60 -4.76
N SER A 127 -2.45 9.51 -4.48
CA SER A 127 -1.76 8.72 -5.51
C SER A 127 -2.75 7.95 -6.39
N GLU A 128 -2.31 7.52 -7.56
CA GLU A 128 -2.95 6.37 -8.21
C GLU A 128 -2.76 5.13 -7.31
N PRO A 129 -3.75 4.20 -7.25
CA PRO A 129 -3.58 2.96 -6.50
C PRO A 129 -2.45 2.11 -7.07
N HIS A 130 -1.52 1.68 -6.22
CA HIS A 130 -0.54 0.65 -6.55
C HIS A 130 -1.11 -0.72 -6.19
N THR A 131 -1.19 -1.66 -7.14
CA THR A 131 -1.82 -2.97 -6.92
C THR A 131 -0.84 -4.09 -7.20
N GLU A 132 -0.74 -5.04 -6.27
CA GLU A 132 0.02 -6.28 -6.43
C GLU A 132 -0.84 -7.49 -6.09
N MET A 133 -0.60 -8.60 -6.80
CA MET A 133 -1.28 -9.87 -6.53
C MET A 133 -0.52 -10.66 -5.47
N VAL A 134 -1.12 -10.82 -4.31
CA VAL A 134 -0.61 -11.65 -3.21
C VAL A 134 -1.19 -13.05 -3.33
N GLN A 135 -0.32 -14.06 -3.44
CA GLN A 135 -0.72 -15.46 -3.44
C GLN A 135 -0.49 -16.09 -2.07
N LEU A 136 -1.55 -16.62 -1.48
CA LEU A 136 -1.52 -17.31 -0.20
C LEU A 136 -1.89 -18.77 -0.42
N GLN A 137 -1.03 -19.64 0.05
CA GLN A 137 -1.34 -21.06 0.14
C GLN A 137 -1.90 -21.32 1.54
N SER A 138 -3.12 -21.81 1.64
CA SER A 138 -3.53 -22.37 2.93
C SER A 138 -2.97 -23.77 3.02
N SER A 139 -2.14 -24.02 4.01
CA SER A 139 -1.75 -25.38 4.33
C SER A 139 -3.00 -26.12 4.85
N MET A 140 -3.65 -26.86 3.96
CA MET A 140 -4.72 -27.78 4.39
C MET A 140 -4.04 -28.93 5.16
N GLN A 141 -4.47 -29.13 6.42
CA GLN A 141 -3.93 -30.24 7.22
C GLN A 141 -4.02 -31.54 6.44
N GLY A 142 -2.90 -32.16 6.15
CA GLY A 142 -2.80 -33.40 5.38
C GLY A 142 -2.56 -33.23 3.87
N ASP A 143 -2.60 -32.01 3.33
CA ASP A 143 -2.18 -31.67 1.96
C ASP A 143 -0.70 -31.28 1.99
N ILE A 144 0.18 -32.28 1.93
CA ILE A 144 1.60 -32.09 2.12
C ILE A 144 2.28 -31.53 0.86
N ASN A 145 1.74 -31.88 -0.32
CA ASN A 145 2.27 -31.41 -1.60
C ASN A 145 1.65 -30.08 -2.07
N ASN A 146 0.74 -29.51 -1.29
CA ASN A 146 0.02 -28.25 -1.59
C ASN A 146 -0.68 -28.24 -2.96
N ASP A 147 -1.24 -29.39 -3.39
CA ASP A 147 -2.02 -29.49 -4.63
C ASP A 147 -3.53 -29.23 -4.42
N SER A 148 -3.91 -28.87 -3.19
CA SER A 148 -5.29 -28.66 -2.73
C SER A 148 -6.16 -29.91 -2.77
N MET A 149 -5.56 -31.09 -2.79
CA MET A 149 -6.26 -32.38 -2.85
C MET A 149 -5.73 -33.35 -1.80
N LEU A 150 -6.53 -33.71 -0.82
CA LEU A 150 -6.19 -34.81 0.10
C LEU A 150 -6.27 -36.15 -0.62
N ASN A 151 -5.14 -36.80 -0.87
CA ASN A 151 -5.10 -38.06 -1.61
C ASN A 151 -3.93 -38.96 -1.20
N VAL A 152 -3.76 -40.09 -1.89
CA VAL A 152 -2.72 -41.07 -1.56
C VAL A 152 -1.30 -40.53 -1.73
N LEU A 153 -1.08 -39.48 -2.52
CA LEU A 153 0.25 -38.89 -2.71
C LEU A 153 0.75 -38.25 -1.41
N ASP A 154 -0.16 -37.61 -0.65
CA ASP A 154 0.18 -37.02 0.65
C ASP A 154 0.60 -38.09 1.64
N ILE A 155 -0.10 -39.24 1.66
CA ILE A 155 0.27 -40.36 2.50
C ILE A 155 1.69 -40.86 2.16
N VAL A 156 2.02 -40.94 0.87
CA VAL A 156 3.37 -41.36 0.44
C VAL A 156 4.46 -40.40 0.91
N ILE A 157 4.20 -39.10 0.86
CA ILE A 157 5.16 -38.08 1.31
C ILE A 157 5.37 -38.21 2.83
N VAL A 158 4.30 -38.22 3.63
CA VAL A 158 4.40 -38.40 5.09
C VAL A 158 5.14 -39.70 5.46
N VAL A 159 4.89 -40.78 4.75
CA VAL A 159 5.62 -42.05 4.97
C VAL A 159 7.11 -41.87 4.71
N ASN A 160 7.51 -41.15 3.67
CA ASN A 160 8.93 -40.89 3.38
C ASN A 160 9.59 -40.07 4.50
N PHE A 161 8.90 -39.07 5.06
CA PHE A 161 9.37 -38.30 6.21
C PHE A 161 9.54 -39.19 7.46
N VAL A 162 8.54 -40.02 7.77
CA VAL A 162 8.58 -40.96 8.92
C VAL A 162 9.71 -41.99 8.78
N LEU A 163 9.99 -42.45 7.54
CA LEU A 163 11.09 -43.38 7.26
C LEU A 163 12.47 -42.69 7.20
N GLY A 164 12.53 -41.36 7.25
CA GLY A 164 13.75 -40.60 7.11
C GLY A 164 14.35 -40.65 5.71
N SER A 165 13.55 -41.01 4.70
CA SER A 165 13.96 -40.99 3.28
C SER A 165 13.99 -39.58 2.71
N ASP A 166 13.25 -38.66 3.34
CA ASP A 166 13.20 -37.25 3.01
C ASP A 166 13.06 -36.43 4.30
N THR A 167 13.31 -35.11 4.22
CA THR A 167 13.24 -34.20 5.36
C THR A 167 12.22 -33.09 5.05
N PRO A 168 11.13 -32.99 5.83
CA PRO A 168 10.13 -31.96 5.59
C PRO A 168 10.69 -30.56 5.87
N ASP A 169 10.23 -29.57 5.10
CA ASP A 169 10.32 -28.17 5.49
C ASP A 169 9.33 -27.85 6.62
N ALA A 170 9.28 -26.57 7.08
CA ALA A 170 8.41 -26.17 8.17
C ALA A 170 6.91 -26.29 7.82
N SER A 171 6.54 -26.01 6.57
CA SER A 171 5.16 -26.10 6.08
C SER A 171 4.73 -27.57 5.92
N GLU A 172 5.56 -28.37 5.29
CA GLU A 172 5.35 -29.80 5.12
C GLU A 172 5.26 -30.54 6.47
N PHE A 173 6.12 -30.14 7.44
CA PHE A 173 6.05 -30.67 8.80
C PHE A 173 4.71 -30.35 9.45
N ALA A 174 4.29 -29.07 9.40
CA ALA A 174 3.03 -28.64 10.00
C ALA A 174 1.82 -29.33 9.36
N ALA A 175 1.81 -29.51 8.03
CA ALA A 175 0.75 -30.24 7.30
C ALA A 175 0.75 -31.74 7.61
N SER A 176 1.91 -32.32 7.92
CA SER A 176 2.10 -33.76 8.18
C SER A 176 1.82 -34.17 9.63
N ASP A 177 2.02 -33.27 10.61
CA ASP A 177 1.78 -33.51 12.05
C ASP A 177 0.26 -33.47 12.33
N MET A 178 -0.40 -34.59 12.06
CA MET A 178 -1.87 -34.72 12.07
C MET A 178 -2.46 -34.64 13.49
N ASN A 179 -1.66 -34.89 14.53
CA ASN A 179 -2.11 -34.84 15.91
C ASN A 179 -1.58 -33.64 16.71
N GLY A 180 -0.67 -32.84 16.11
CA GLY A 180 -0.10 -31.63 16.71
C GLY A 180 0.83 -31.90 17.89
N ASP A 181 1.47 -33.11 17.96
CA ASP A 181 2.36 -33.48 19.07
C ASP A 181 3.84 -33.07 18.84
N GLY A 182 4.15 -32.50 17.67
CA GLY A 182 5.48 -32.07 17.26
C GLY A 182 6.42 -33.20 16.86
N ILE A 183 5.89 -34.42 16.57
CA ILE A 183 6.68 -35.59 16.20
C ILE A 183 6.02 -36.31 15.03
N LEU A 184 6.68 -36.33 13.87
CA LEU A 184 6.22 -37.13 12.74
C LEU A 184 6.48 -38.61 12.97
N ASN A 185 5.39 -39.40 13.01
CA ASN A 185 5.45 -40.84 13.24
C ASN A 185 4.29 -41.58 12.55
N VAL A 186 4.21 -42.90 12.74
CA VAL A 186 3.19 -43.73 12.12
C VAL A 186 1.74 -43.33 12.48
N LEU A 187 1.55 -42.66 13.61
CA LEU A 187 0.22 -42.20 14.04
C LEU A 187 -0.33 -41.13 13.08
N ASP A 188 0.54 -40.24 12.61
CA ASP A 188 0.16 -39.19 11.62
C ASP A 188 -0.25 -39.83 10.30
N VAL A 189 0.48 -40.82 9.83
CA VAL A 189 0.13 -41.59 8.64
C VAL A 189 -1.26 -42.24 8.79
N VAL A 190 -1.54 -42.80 9.95
CA VAL A 190 -2.86 -43.43 10.23
C VAL A 190 -3.97 -42.40 10.27
N LEU A 191 -3.74 -41.25 10.89
CA LEU A 191 -4.71 -40.16 10.97
C LEU A 191 -5.01 -39.56 9.58
N LEU A 192 -3.99 -39.30 8.79
CA LEU A 192 -4.13 -38.82 7.42
C LEU A 192 -4.87 -39.84 6.55
N THR A 193 -4.49 -41.11 6.64
CA THR A 193 -5.20 -42.20 5.89
C THR A 193 -6.67 -42.22 6.25
N ASN A 194 -7.03 -42.12 7.55
CA ASN A 194 -8.42 -42.11 7.98
C ASN A 194 -9.17 -40.86 7.50
N LEU A 195 -8.49 -39.70 7.41
CA LEU A 195 -9.07 -38.47 6.88
C LEU A 195 -9.44 -38.64 5.39
N ILE A 196 -8.50 -39.14 4.60
CA ILE A 196 -8.68 -39.37 3.13
C ILE A 196 -9.76 -40.38 2.86
N LEU A 197 -9.86 -41.47 3.65
CA LEU A 197 -10.89 -42.51 3.44
C LEU A 197 -12.32 -42.06 3.81
N ARG A 198 -12.49 -40.93 4.45
CA ARG A 198 -13.78 -40.35 4.87
C ARG A 198 -14.24 -39.19 3.96
N ALA A 199 -13.34 -38.66 3.13
CA ALA A 199 -13.63 -37.60 2.17
C ALA A 199 -14.29 -38.18 0.89
#